data_f8abbfa8ef984b4eda2814e7dcbb4548
#
_entry.id   f8abbfa8ef984b4eda2814e7dcbb4548
#
_cell.length_a   1.000
_cell.length_b   1.000
_cell.length_c   1.000
_cell.angle_alpha   90.00
_cell.angle_beta   90.00
_cell.angle_gamma   90.00
#
_symmetry.space_group_name_H-M   'P 1'
#
loop_
_entity.id
_entity.type
_entity.pdbx_description
1 polymer ?
#
loop_
_entity_poly.entity_id
_entity_poly.type
_entity_poly.pdbx_seq_one_letter_code
_entity_poly.pdbx_strand_id
1 'polypeptide(L)'
;IFTPDVKPYKKRKVRILNGAHTCSVLGAFLAGHNLVGELMADKMFYKYLEDALNNEIIPAIVSPELTLEDLKGFADAVFDRFQNPFIKHKLLDISLNSTSKWEARVLHTINEYYAQKKELPKILTFSFAAYLAFYRGTEIREGALIGKRGDEEYLIKDAPEVLEFYKNAWTGVDVTDK
;
A
#
# COMPACT_ATOMS: atom_id res chain seq x y z
N ILE A 1 22.85 -13.89 -3.26
CA ILE A 1 23.66 -13.43 -2.12
C ILE A 1 23.57 -14.49 -1.04
N PHE A 2 24.71 -15.03 -0.65
CA PHE A 2 24.81 -15.90 0.53
C PHE A 2 25.18 -15.00 1.71
N THR A 3 24.39 -15.03 2.78
CA THR A 3 24.61 -14.18 3.97
C THR A 3 24.27 -14.96 5.24
N PRO A 4 25.01 -14.75 6.34
CA PRO A 4 24.68 -15.35 7.63
C PRO A 4 23.45 -14.72 8.29
N ASP A 5 23.05 -13.50 7.90
CA ASP A 5 21.86 -12.82 8.38
C ASP A 5 20.98 -12.33 7.21
N VAL A 6 19.78 -12.89 7.11
CA VAL A 6 18.78 -12.54 6.09
C VAL A 6 17.86 -11.37 6.49
N LYS A 7 17.89 -10.95 7.77
CA LYS A 7 16.96 -9.93 8.30
C LYS A 7 17.03 -8.60 7.56
N PRO A 8 18.20 -8.02 7.25
CA PRO A 8 18.28 -6.77 6.50
C PRO A 8 17.62 -6.89 5.12
N TYR A 9 17.91 -7.97 4.39
CA TYR A 9 17.35 -8.22 3.06
C TYR A 9 15.83 -8.45 3.09
N LYS A 10 15.33 -9.15 4.14
CA LYS A 10 13.90 -9.29 4.38
C LYS A 10 13.27 -7.93 4.68
N LYS A 11 13.88 -7.11 5.54
CA LYS A 11 13.43 -5.75 5.85
C LYS A 11 13.35 -4.92 4.57
N ARG A 12 14.41 -4.86 3.77
CA ARG A 12 14.45 -4.15 2.49
C ARG A 12 13.30 -4.57 1.57
N LYS A 13 13.15 -5.89 1.33
CA LYS A 13 12.09 -6.42 0.46
C LYS A 13 10.69 -6.08 0.98
N VAL A 14 10.44 -6.22 2.27
CA VAL A 14 9.12 -5.98 2.87
C VAL A 14 8.77 -4.49 2.82
N ARG A 15 9.72 -3.61 3.14
CA ARG A 15 9.47 -2.15 3.17
C ARG A 15 9.40 -1.54 1.77
N ILE A 16 10.31 -1.88 0.88
CA ILE A 16 10.35 -1.28 -0.47
C ILE A 16 9.37 -1.99 -1.40
N LEU A 17 9.58 -3.26 -1.73
CA LEU A 17 8.73 -3.95 -2.73
C LEU A 17 7.29 -4.11 -2.24
N ASN A 18 7.12 -4.71 -1.07
CA ASN A 18 5.78 -4.99 -0.57
C ASN A 18 5.11 -3.72 -0.03
N GLY A 19 5.88 -2.80 0.57
CA GLY A 19 5.39 -1.50 1.04
C GLY A 19 4.90 -0.62 -0.10
N ALA A 20 5.65 -0.54 -1.21
CA ALA A 20 5.23 0.20 -2.41
C ALA A 20 3.87 -0.29 -2.95
N HIS A 21 3.67 -1.60 -3.08
CA HIS A 21 2.36 -2.14 -3.43
C HIS A 21 1.29 -1.73 -2.42
N THR A 22 1.55 -1.94 -1.13
CA THR A 22 0.53 -1.76 -0.08
C THR A 22 0.12 -0.29 0.07
N CYS A 23 1.05 0.66 -0.09
CA CYS A 23 0.73 2.08 0.04
C CYS A 23 0.10 2.70 -1.22
N SER A 24 0.12 2.01 -2.37
CA SER A 24 -0.36 2.60 -3.63
C SER A 24 -1.59 1.93 -4.22
N VAL A 25 -1.71 0.60 -4.13
CA VAL A 25 -2.72 -0.15 -4.91
C VAL A 25 -4.16 0.21 -4.57
N LEU A 26 -4.47 0.48 -3.30
CA LEU A 26 -5.83 0.78 -2.88
C LEU A 26 -6.27 2.17 -3.37
N GLY A 27 -5.41 3.17 -3.23
CA GLY A 27 -5.64 4.51 -3.75
C GLY A 27 -5.75 4.52 -5.27
N ALA A 28 -4.86 3.80 -5.97
CA ALA A 28 -4.90 3.69 -7.41
C ALA A 28 -6.17 2.98 -7.91
N PHE A 29 -6.61 1.93 -7.21
CA PHE A 29 -7.87 1.27 -7.54
C PHE A 29 -9.05 2.23 -7.40
N LEU A 30 -9.15 2.97 -6.30
CA LEU A 30 -10.22 3.96 -6.09
C LEU A 30 -10.19 5.09 -7.14
N ALA A 31 -8.99 5.44 -7.64
CA ALA A 31 -8.81 6.42 -8.71
C ALA A 31 -9.14 5.90 -10.13
N GLY A 32 -9.52 4.62 -10.28
CA GLY A 32 -9.97 4.04 -11.55
C GLY A 32 -9.01 3.08 -12.23
N HIS A 33 -7.79 2.87 -11.70
CA HIS A 33 -6.85 1.89 -12.25
C HIS A 33 -7.21 0.46 -11.82
N ASN A 34 -6.89 -0.52 -12.64
CA ASN A 34 -7.15 -1.93 -12.36
C ASN A 34 -5.87 -2.78 -12.30
N LEU A 35 -4.80 -2.34 -12.97
CA LEU A 35 -3.53 -3.06 -13.08
C LEU A 35 -2.37 -2.22 -12.55
N VAL A 36 -1.33 -2.89 -12.04
CA VAL A 36 -0.08 -2.23 -11.62
C VAL A 36 0.56 -1.47 -12.77
N GLY A 37 0.53 -2.01 -14.00
CA GLY A 37 1.04 -1.31 -15.17
C GLY A 37 0.31 -0.01 -15.49
N GLU A 38 -1.01 0.06 -15.26
CA GLU A 38 -1.80 1.29 -15.43
C GLU A 38 -1.42 2.35 -14.39
N LEU A 39 -1.27 1.93 -13.12
CA LEU A 39 -0.77 2.79 -12.05
C LEU A 39 0.62 3.37 -12.40
N MET A 40 1.53 2.54 -12.91
CA MET A 40 2.87 2.97 -13.29
C MET A 40 2.92 3.85 -14.54
N ALA A 41 1.94 3.74 -15.43
CA ALA A 41 1.80 4.60 -16.60
C ALA A 41 1.21 5.99 -16.26
N ASP A 42 0.49 6.10 -15.15
CA ASP A 42 -0.04 7.35 -14.64
C ASP A 42 1.07 8.18 -13.98
N LYS A 43 1.35 9.38 -14.52
CA LYS A 43 2.43 10.25 -14.04
C LYS A 43 2.27 10.67 -12.59
N MET A 44 1.03 10.84 -12.12
CA MET A 44 0.75 11.23 -10.73
C MET A 44 1.05 10.08 -9.77
N PHE A 45 0.60 8.86 -10.08
CA PHE A 45 0.87 7.69 -9.26
C PHE A 45 2.32 7.24 -9.32
N TYR A 46 2.98 7.37 -10.48
CA TYR A 46 4.42 7.15 -10.59
C TYR A 46 5.18 8.08 -9.62
N LYS A 47 4.88 9.38 -9.70
CA LYS A 47 5.49 10.38 -8.82
C LYS A 47 5.16 10.14 -7.35
N TYR A 48 3.93 9.77 -7.04
CA TYR A 48 3.50 9.39 -5.69
C TYR A 48 4.36 8.25 -5.12
N LEU A 49 4.57 7.19 -5.89
CA LEU A 49 5.42 6.06 -5.48
C LEU A 49 6.90 6.45 -5.36
N GLU A 50 7.40 7.22 -6.31
CA GLU A 50 8.78 7.73 -6.30
C GLU A 50 9.03 8.56 -5.02
N ASP A 51 8.12 9.47 -4.69
CA ASP A 51 8.21 10.31 -3.49
C ASP A 51 8.05 9.49 -2.21
N ALA A 52 7.10 8.53 -2.17
CA ALA A 52 6.94 7.64 -1.02
C ALA A 52 8.23 6.87 -0.73
N LEU A 53 8.86 6.30 -1.75
CA LEU A 53 10.10 5.55 -1.60
C LEU A 53 11.28 6.45 -1.22
N ASN A 54 11.51 7.54 -1.95
CA ASN A 54 12.71 8.35 -1.77
C ASN A 54 12.65 9.26 -0.54
N ASN A 55 11.48 9.77 -0.17
CA ASN A 55 11.35 10.77 0.88
C ASN A 55 10.88 10.20 2.23
N GLU A 56 10.20 9.04 2.23
CA GLU A 56 9.59 8.50 3.45
C GLU A 56 10.07 7.08 3.79
N ILE A 57 10.04 6.12 2.84
CA ILE A 57 10.34 4.72 3.14
C ILE A 57 11.86 4.50 3.28
N ILE A 58 12.63 4.86 2.27
CA ILE A 58 14.08 4.64 2.26
C ILE A 58 14.76 5.36 3.43
N PRO A 59 14.50 6.66 3.68
CA PRO A 59 15.11 7.35 4.81
C PRO A 59 14.81 6.71 6.17
N ALA A 60 13.61 6.13 6.34
CA ALA A 60 13.21 5.49 7.59
C ALA A 60 13.95 4.18 7.89
N ILE A 61 14.50 3.50 6.86
CA ILE A 61 15.08 2.16 7.00
C ILE A 61 16.58 2.07 6.77
N VAL A 62 17.24 3.18 6.42
CA VAL A 62 18.71 3.24 6.27
C VAL A 62 19.39 2.75 7.56
N SER A 63 20.37 1.89 7.41
CA SER A 63 21.20 1.37 8.50
C SER A 63 22.58 0.99 7.96
N PRO A 64 23.56 0.65 8.84
CA PRO A 64 24.87 0.17 8.38
C PRO A 64 24.79 -1.04 7.43
N GLU A 65 23.80 -1.93 7.64
CA GLU A 65 23.58 -3.12 6.82
C GLU A 65 22.73 -2.85 5.56
N LEU A 66 22.04 -1.72 5.51
CA LEU A 66 21.19 -1.29 4.40
C LEU A 66 21.55 0.14 4.01
N THR A 67 22.56 0.26 3.17
CA THR A 67 23.04 1.58 2.73
C THR A 67 22.01 2.28 1.83
N LEU A 68 22.10 3.60 1.76
CA LEU A 68 21.24 4.40 0.88
C LEU A 68 21.34 3.95 -0.57
N GLU A 69 22.54 3.61 -1.03
CA GLU A 69 22.80 3.14 -2.40
C GLU A 69 22.11 1.81 -2.67
N ASP A 70 22.27 0.81 -1.77
CA ASP A 70 21.59 -0.48 -1.87
C ASP A 70 20.07 -0.35 -1.90
N LEU A 71 19.52 0.54 -1.07
CA LEU A 71 18.08 0.75 -0.98
C LEU A 71 17.53 1.41 -2.24
N LYS A 72 18.23 2.43 -2.79
CA LYS A 72 17.85 3.09 -4.03
C LYS A 72 17.94 2.13 -5.22
N GLY A 73 19.06 1.41 -5.39
CA GLY A 73 19.20 0.43 -6.45
C GLY A 73 18.14 -0.68 -6.39
N PHE A 74 17.73 -1.08 -5.19
CA PHE A 74 16.62 -2.03 -5.05
C PHE A 74 15.27 -1.40 -5.40
N ALA A 75 15.02 -0.12 -5.08
CA ALA A 75 13.82 0.59 -5.46
C ALA A 75 13.71 0.74 -6.99
N ASP A 76 14.80 1.08 -7.67
CA ASP A 76 14.85 1.16 -9.14
C ASP A 76 14.47 -0.18 -9.77
N ALA A 77 15.03 -1.29 -9.28
CA ALA A 77 14.68 -2.62 -9.75
C ALA A 77 13.21 -3.00 -9.46
N VAL A 78 12.60 -2.43 -8.41
CA VAL A 78 11.16 -2.59 -8.14
C VAL A 78 10.33 -1.82 -9.15
N PHE A 79 10.70 -0.58 -9.50
CA PHE A 79 10.03 0.20 -10.54
C PHE A 79 10.07 -0.52 -11.90
N ASP A 80 11.24 -1.02 -12.32
CA ASP A 80 11.38 -1.81 -13.55
C ASP A 80 10.43 -3.01 -13.56
N ARG A 81 10.34 -3.70 -12.43
CA ARG A 81 9.42 -4.85 -12.29
C ARG A 81 7.96 -4.45 -12.39
N PHE A 82 7.55 -3.32 -11.78
CA PHE A 82 6.17 -2.85 -11.81
C PHE A 82 5.76 -2.36 -13.20
N GLN A 83 6.71 -1.85 -13.98
CA GLN A 83 6.51 -1.41 -15.36
C GLN A 83 6.54 -2.55 -16.38
N ASN A 84 6.79 -3.80 -15.96
CA ASN A 84 6.86 -4.93 -16.87
C ASN A 84 5.51 -5.16 -17.58
N PRO A 85 5.40 -4.93 -18.91
CA PRO A 85 4.14 -4.98 -19.66
C PRO A 85 3.57 -6.40 -19.80
N PHE A 86 4.39 -7.41 -19.56
CA PHE A 86 3.96 -8.81 -19.65
C PHE A 86 3.24 -9.30 -18.39
N ILE A 87 3.31 -8.54 -17.29
CA ILE A 87 2.68 -8.92 -16.01
C ILE A 87 1.39 -8.12 -15.83
N LYS A 88 0.26 -8.76 -16.05
CA LYS A 88 -1.07 -8.17 -15.78
C LYS A 88 -1.48 -8.38 -14.32
N HIS A 89 -0.78 -7.72 -13.40
CA HIS A 89 -1.03 -7.84 -11.98
C HIS A 89 -2.20 -6.96 -11.56
N LYS A 90 -3.32 -7.56 -11.18
CA LYS A 90 -4.53 -6.85 -10.78
C LYS A 90 -4.37 -6.23 -9.39
N LEU A 91 -4.81 -4.98 -9.23
CA LEU A 91 -4.76 -4.27 -7.95
C LEU A 91 -5.62 -4.96 -6.89
N LEU A 92 -6.79 -5.49 -7.27
CA LEU A 92 -7.67 -6.24 -6.36
C LEU A 92 -7.05 -7.57 -5.88
N ASP A 93 -6.23 -8.25 -6.68
CA ASP A 93 -5.53 -9.46 -6.22
C ASP A 93 -4.47 -9.10 -5.16
N ILE A 94 -3.83 -7.93 -5.28
CA ILE A 94 -2.90 -7.41 -4.28
C ILE A 94 -3.63 -6.95 -3.03
N SER A 95 -4.88 -6.49 -3.14
CA SER A 95 -5.67 -5.96 -2.03
C SER A 95 -6.15 -7.01 -1.02
N LEU A 96 -6.06 -8.31 -1.34
CA LEU A 96 -6.47 -9.37 -0.42
C LEU A 96 -5.74 -9.26 0.93
N ASN A 97 -6.49 -9.32 2.04
CA ASN A 97 -5.95 -9.19 3.41
C ASN A 97 -5.11 -7.92 3.59
N SER A 98 -5.61 -6.78 3.14
CA SER A 98 -4.86 -5.52 3.18
C SER A 98 -4.60 -5.03 4.59
N THR A 99 -5.45 -5.34 5.57
CA THR A 99 -5.28 -4.93 6.97
C THR A 99 -3.96 -5.46 7.53
N SER A 100 -3.76 -6.77 7.51
CA SER A 100 -2.51 -7.38 8.01
C SER A 100 -1.29 -6.99 7.18
N LYS A 101 -1.46 -6.79 5.87
CA LYS A 101 -0.37 -6.32 4.99
C LYS A 101 0.00 -4.87 5.31
N TRP A 102 -0.99 -4.01 5.54
CA TRP A 102 -0.75 -2.60 5.86
C TRP A 102 0.00 -2.48 7.18
N GLU A 103 -0.44 -3.20 8.21
CA GLU A 103 0.24 -3.28 9.50
C GLU A 103 1.71 -3.73 9.35
N ALA A 104 1.94 -4.88 8.71
CA ALA A 104 3.28 -5.47 8.61
C ALA A 104 4.25 -4.69 7.69
N ARG A 105 3.76 -3.92 6.72
CA ARG A 105 4.57 -3.35 5.64
C ARG A 105 4.69 -1.84 5.69
N VAL A 106 3.63 -1.13 6.14
CA VAL A 106 3.56 0.34 6.12
C VAL A 106 3.61 0.93 7.52
N LEU A 107 2.80 0.45 8.45
CA LEU A 107 2.72 1.00 9.81
C LEU A 107 4.08 1.07 10.51
N HIS A 108 4.88 0.01 10.39
CA HIS A 108 6.23 0.03 10.95
C HIS A 108 7.13 1.12 10.34
N THR A 109 6.98 1.39 9.03
CA THR A 109 7.73 2.47 8.38
C THR A 109 7.31 3.84 8.89
N ILE A 110 6.00 4.06 9.08
CA ILE A 110 5.46 5.28 9.68
C ILE A 110 6.03 5.49 11.08
N ASN A 111 6.05 4.43 11.91
CA ASN A 111 6.60 4.51 13.27
C ASN A 111 8.10 4.82 13.28
N GLU A 112 8.88 4.18 12.40
CA GLU A 112 10.32 4.43 12.25
C GLU A 112 10.57 5.88 11.77
N TYR A 113 9.80 6.37 10.80
CA TYR A 113 9.87 7.74 10.31
C TYR A 113 9.52 8.75 11.41
N TYR A 114 8.41 8.54 12.12
CA TYR A 114 7.99 9.41 13.23
C TYR A 114 9.01 9.44 14.37
N ALA A 115 9.60 8.30 14.70
CA ALA A 115 10.65 8.23 15.71
C ALA A 115 11.85 9.12 15.38
N GLN A 116 12.19 9.24 14.08
CA GLN A 116 13.34 10.02 13.58
C GLN A 116 13.00 11.50 13.37
N LYS A 117 11.84 11.78 12.75
CA LYS A 117 11.47 13.13 12.26
C LYS A 117 10.55 13.89 13.20
N LYS A 118 9.85 13.20 14.11
CA LYS A 118 8.81 13.75 15.02
C LYS A 118 7.61 14.37 14.27
N GLU A 119 7.43 13.95 13.02
CA GLU A 119 6.29 14.31 12.17
C GLU A 119 5.80 13.07 11.41
N LEU A 120 4.55 13.06 11.00
CA LEU A 120 3.99 11.95 10.21
C LEU A 120 4.45 12.05 8.75
N PRO A 121 4.81 10.92 8.12
CA PRO A 121 5.09 10.89 6.69
C PRO A 121 3.80 11.15 5.91
N LYS A 122 3.78 12.20 5.09
CA LYS A 122 2.55 12.70 4.44
C LYS A 122 1.95 11.70 3.46
N ILE A 123 2.79 11.08 2.65
CA ILE A 123 2.36 10.15 1.59
C ILE A 123 1.86 8.84 2.21
N LEU A 124 2.59 8.28 3.17
CA LEU A 124 2.15 7.06 3.85
C LEU A 124 0.91 7.29 4.72
N THR A 125 0.74 8.50 5.29
CA THR A 125 -0.50 8.88 6.00
C THR A 125 -1.67 9.00 5.02
N PHE A 126 -1.45 9.59 3.83
CA PHE A 126 -2.46 9.59 2.77
C PHE A 126 -2.82 8.16 2.32
N SER A 127 -1.82 7.26 2.23
CA SER A 127 -2.10 5.86 1.91
C SER A 127 -3.01 5.18 2.94
N PHE A 128 -2.95 5.60 4.21
CA PHE A 128 -3.86 5.14 5.25
C PHE A 128 -5.29 5.64 5.02
N ALA A 129 -5.46 6.90 4.64
CA ALA A 129 -6.77 7.43 4.27
C ALA A 129 -7.36 6.68 3.07
N ALA A 130 -6.55 6.38 2.05
CA ALA A 130 -6.97 5.57 0.91
C ALA A 130 -7.35 4.12 1.31
N TYR A 131 -6.60 3.53 2.26
CA TYR A 131 -6.93 2.23 2.84
C TYR A 131 -8.29 2.27 3.55
N LEU A 132 -8.56 3.26 4.39
CA LEU A 132 -9.86 3.41 5.05
C LEU A 132 -10.99 3.60 4.03
N ALA A 133 -10.78 4.43 3.01
CA ALA A 133 -11.75 4.66 1.94
C ALA A 133 -12.03 3.39 1.12
N PHE A 134 -11.01 2.55 0.87
CA PHE A 134 -11.17 1.27 0.18
C PHE A 134 -12.10 0.30 0.95
N TYR A 135 -12.03 0.30 2.28
CA TYR A 135 -12.88 -0.55 3.13
C TYR A 135 -14.28 0.04 3.39
N ARG A 136 -14.67 1.09 2.65
CA ARG A 136 -15.99 1.69 2.79
C ARG A 136 -17.06 0.79 2.20
N GLY A 137 -17.79 0.09 3.07
CA GLY A 137 -18.90 -0.78 2.72
C GLY A 137 -19.79 -1.04 3.94
N THR A 138 -21.07 -1.28 3.69
CA THR A 138 -22.09 -1.50 4.74
C THR A 138 -22.76 -2.86 4.63
N GLU A 139 -22.42 -3.66 3.64
CA GLU A 139 -22.99 -4.99 3.37
C GLU A 139 -21.88 -6.03 3.26
N ILE A 140 -22.08 -7.19 3.90
CA ILE A 140 -21.26 -8.38 3.67
C ILE A 140 -22.10 -9.39 2.89
N ARG A 141 -21.56 -9.83 1.75
CA ARG A 141 -22.20 -10.81 0.85
C ARG A 141 -21.19 -11.89 0.51
N GLU A 142 -21.55 -13.15 0.75
CA GLU A 142 -20.69 -14.32 0.49
C GLU A 142 -19.28 -14.23 1.11
N GLY A 143 -19.20 -13.67 2.32
CA GLY A 143 -17.93 -13.53 3.05
C GLY A 143 -17.02 -12.41 2.56
N ALA A 144 -17.52 -11.49 1.74
CA ALA A 144 -16.81 -10.28 1.32
C ALA A 144 -17.61 -9.03 1.68
N LEU A 145 -16.92 -7.97 2.11
CA LEU A 145 -17.52 -6.64 2.27
C LEU A 145 -17.67 -6.00 0.88
N ILE A 146 -18.83 -5.44 0.60
CA ILE A 146 -19.14 -4.84 -0.69
C ILE A 146 -18.73 -3.36 -0.66
N GLY A 147 -17.68 -3.03 -1.40
CA GLY A 147 -17.27 -1.66 -1.67
C GLY A 147 -17.86 -1.13 -2.98
N LYS A 148 -17.86 0.20 -3.17
CA LYS A 148 -18.31 0.84 -4.41
C LYS A 148 -17.24 1.81 -4.92
N ARG A 149 -17.02 1.76 -6.25
CA ARG A 149 -16.20 2.68 -7.01
C ARG A 149 -17.07 3.28 -8.13
N GLY A 150 -17.57 4.49 -7.92
CA GLY A 150 -18.66 5.00 -8.72
C GLY A 150 -19.89 4.09 -8.58
N ASP A 151 -20.43 3.63 -9.70
CA ASP A 151 -21.57 2.71 -9.74
C ASP A 151 -21.20 1.23 -9.71
N GLU A 152 -19.90 0.90 -9.78
CA GLU A 152 -19.40 -0.48 -9.78
C GLU A 152 -19.14 -1.00 -8.37
N GLU A 153 -19.69 -2.20 -8.07
CA GLU A 153 -19.37 -2.92 -6.84
C GLU A 153 -18.05 -3.68 -6.98
N TYR A 154 -17.29 -3.74 -5.88
CA TYR A 154 -16.11 -4.60 -5.78
C TYR A 154 -16.10 -5.36 -4.46
N LEU A 155 -15.43 -6.51 -4.45
CA LEU A 155 -15.38 -7.40 -3.30
C LEU A 155 -14.10 -7.12 -2.48
N ILE A 156 -14.29 -6.77 -1.22
CA ILE A 156 -13.22 -6.62 -0.24
C ILE A 156 -13.11 -7.92 0.54
N LYS A 157 -11.96 -8.56 0.46
CA LYS A 157 -11.68 -9.84 1.14
C LYS A 157 -10.60 -9.65 2.20
N ASP A 158 -10.97 -9.90 3.45
CA ASP A 158 -10.08 -9.85 4.61
C ASP A 158 -10.60 -10.83 5.68
N ALA A 159 -9.97 -10.84 6.86
CA ALA A 159 -10.45 -11.64 7.98
C ALA A 159 -11.89 -11.23 8.38
N PRO A 160 -12.77 -12.18 8.76
CA PRO A 160 -14.18 -11.88 9.04
C PRO A 160 -14.37 -10.76 10.07
N GLU A 161 -13.57 -10.73 11.13
CA GLU A 161 -13.60 -9.70 12.16
C GLU A 161 -13.26 -8.31 11.63
N VAL A 162 -12.36 -8.22 10.65
CA VAL A 162 -12.01 -6.96 9.97
C VAL A 162 -13.18 -6.47 9.13
N LEU A 163 -13.80 -7.36 8.36
CA LEU A 163 -14.95 -7.01 7.52
C LEU A 163 -16.14 -6.52 8.36
N GLU A 164 -16.45 -7.20 9.48
CA GLU A 164 -17.50 -6.77 10.40
C GLU A 164 -17.17 -5.43 11.07
N PHE A 165 -15.91 -5.22 11.45
CA PHE A 165 -15.46 -3.93 11.99
C PHE A 165 -15.74 -2.80 11.00
N TYR A 166 -15.31 -2.92 9.74
CA TYR A 166 -15.49 -1.86 8.75
C TYR A 166 -16.95 -1.67 8.36
N LYS A 167 -17.73 -2.75 8.21
CA LYS A 167 -19.16 -2.65 7.98
C LYS A 167 -19.84 -1.80 9.07
N ASN A 168 -19.52 -2.07 10.33
CA ASN A 168 -20.11 -1.33 11.46
C ASN A 168 -19.60 0.11 11.53
N ALA A 169 -18.31 0.34 11.27
CA ALA A 169 -17.70 1.67 11.29
C ALA A 169 -18.29 2.61 10.23
N TRP A 170 -18.68 2.09 9.07
CA TRP A 170 -19.26 2.89 7.98
C TRP A 170 -20.78 2.94 7.98
N THR A 171 -21.47 2.09 8.78
CA THR A 171 -22.94 2.11 8.90
C THR A 171 -23.38 3.43 9.52
N GLY A 172 -24.28 4.14 8.86
CA GLY A 172 -24.83 5.43 9.31
C GLY A 172 -23.89 6.63 9.12
N VAL A 173 -22.71 6.44 8.53
CA VAL A 173 -21.84 7.56 8.13
C VAL A 173 -22.33 8.10 6.78
N ASP A 174 -22.81 9.34 6.78
CA ASP A 174 -23.08 10.05 5.54
C ASP A 174 -21.76 10.52 4.93
N VAL A 175 -21.42 9.94 3.79
CA VAL A 175 -20.19 10.26 3.03
C VAL A 175 -20.45 11.07 1.77
N THR A 176 -21.67 11.57 1.63
CA THR A 176 -22.05 12.42 0.50
C THR A 176 -21.66 13.89 0.71
N ASP A 177 -21.28 14.28 1.91
CA ASP A 177 -20.71 15.60 2.15
C ASP A 177 -19.29 15.69 1.58
N LYS A 178 -19.18 16.59 0.64
CA LYS A 178 -18.17 16.92 -0.38
C LYS A 178 -16.78 17.28 0.12
#